data_84856f02be20512fb566d148a8166791
#
_entry.id   84856f02be20512fb566d148a8166791
#
_cell.length_a   1.000
_cell.length_b   1.000
_cell.length_c   1.000
_cell.angle_alpha   90.00
_cell.angle_beta   90.00
_cell.angle_gamma   90.00
#
_symmetry.space_group_name_H-M   'P 1'
#
loop_
_entity.id
_entity.type
_entity.pdbx_description
1 polymer ?
#
loop_
_entity_poly.entity_id
_entity_poly.type
_entity_poly.pdbx_seq_one_letter_code
_entity_poly.pdbx_strand_id
1 'polypeptide(L)'
;MEQYVRISSGWTRGGATITDRSFLLLDNLKRDKDGMYITVDSDGGADLRAGRNRVYMEGIHCFVPTTKDAGIPSMVPVQSKTDEEIAHDQRETFEILGEMTRAVASNTVKGLVVSGPAGIGKSHTVETTLHDTLDMLGKLTGQGQMYEVISGGISAAVLYEKLWEYRDESQVLVFDDCDGVLYDEDSLNVLKAALDSKKTRRISWNTRSLHLERKDIPNSFEYKGGVIFITNIKFDQVKSARISNHLEAIVSRCHYMDIGIDTAREKLLHIRNVVERSNMLGSYGFDDNTKAEVMDYINAHSKLLRELSLRMVLKIADLRKAMPSNWQRFVEKNCHRKAA
;
A
#
# COMPACT_ATOMS: atom_id res chain seq x y z
N MET A 1 -18.79 -36.21 14.76
CA MET A 1 -18.63 -35.27 15.87
C MET A 1 -19.27 -33.95 15.46
N GLU A 2 -20.13 -33.42 16.31
CA GLU A 2 -20.68 -32.07 16.10
C GLU A 2 -19.55 -31.07 16.20
N GLN A 3 -19.39 -30.22 15.18
CA GLN A 3 -18.38 -29.16 15.15
C GLN A 3 -19.07 -27.85 15.48
N TYR A 4 -18.50 -27.09 16.39
CA TYR A 4 -18.97 -25.75 16.73
C TYR A 4 -18.03 -24.71 16.19
N VAL A 5 -18.57 -23.54 15.84
CA VAL A 5 -17.82 -22.40 15.34
C VAL A 5 -18.24 -21.15 16.11
N ARG A 6 -17.25 -20.35 16.51
CA ARG A 6 -17.46 -19.03 17.08
C ARG A 6 -17.22 -17.99 16.01
N ILE A 7 -18.19 -17.09 15.81
CA ILE A 7 -18.14 -16.01 14.84
C ILE A 7 -17.93 -14.72 15.59
N SER A 8 -16.78 -14.07 15.38
CA SER A 8 -16.43 -12.78 15.99
C SER A 8 -17.17 -11.61 15.32
N SER A 9 -17.37 -11.68 14.01
CA SER A 9 -18.11 -10.67 13.23
C SER A 9 -18.68 -11.29 11.97
N GLY A 10 -19.97 -11.03 11.70
CA GLY A 10 -20.65 -11.53 10.52
C GLY A 10 -22.02 -10.90 10.34
N TRP A 11 -22.68 -11.21 9.22
CA TRP A 11 -24.02 -10.73 8.91
C TRP A 11 -24.85 -11.78 8.17
N THR A 12 -26.15 -11.61 8.16
CA THR A 12 -27.05 -12.43 7.34
C THR A 12 -27.61 -11.65 6.18
N ARG A 13 -28.14 -12.32 5.16
CA ARG A 13 -28.86 -11.66 4.06
C ARG A 13 -30.09 -10.85 4.54
N GLY A 14 -30.62 -11.17 5.69
CA GLY A 14 -31.73 -10.43 6.33
C GLY A 14 -31.30 -9.15 7.03
N GLY A 15 -30.00 -8.78 6.98
CA GLY A 15 -29.46 -7.57 7.61
C GLY A 15 -29.11 -7.72 9.08
N ALA A 16 -29.27 -8.91 9.67
CA ALA A 16 -28.86 -9.18 11.06
C ALA A 16 -27.34 -9.19 11.16
N THR A 17 -26.78 -8.44 12.11
CA THR A 17 -25.36 -8.45 12.45
C THR A 17 -25.11 -9.45 13.57
N ILE A 18 -24.08 -10.26 13.41
CA ILE A 18 -23.65 -11.26 14.39
C ILE A 18 -22.31 -10.82 14.95
N THR A 19 -22.24 -10.68 16.26
CA THR A 19 -21.00 -10.32 16.94
C THR A 19 -20.78 -11.30 18.09
N ASP A 20 -19.64 -11.97 18.04
CA ASP A 20 -19.12 -12.84 19.10
C ASP A 20 -20.12 -13.92 19.59
N ARG A 21 -20.63 -14.73 18.68
CA ARG A 21 -21.57 -15.83 18.98
C ARG A 21 -21.05 -17.16 18.48
N SER A 22 -21.37 -18.21 19.27
CA SER A 22 -21.02 -19.60 18.91
C SER A 22 -22.24 -20.32 18.35
N PHE A 23 -22.04 -21.16 17.36
CA PHE A 23 -23.08 -21.91 16.67
C PHE A 23 -22.57 -23.32 16.32
N LEU A 24 -23.53 -24.27 16.18
CA LEU A 24 -23.22 -25.53 15.54
C LEU A 24 -22.97 -25.35 14.05
N LEU A 25 -21.79 -25.77 13.57
CA LEU A 25 -21.43 -25.70 12.16
C LEU A 25 -22.16 -26.82 11.39
N LEU A 26 -23.00 -26.45 10.43
CA LEU A 26 -23.72 -27.39 9.57
C LEU A 26 -23.01 -27.62 8.24
N ASP A 27 -22.26 -26.64 7.76
CA ASP A 27 -21.58 -26.72 6.45
C ASP A 27 -20.33 -25.81 6.46
N ASN A 28 -19.28 -26.29 5.81
CA ASN A 28 -17.99 -25.61 5.77
C ASN A 28 -18.05 -24.28 5.02
N LEU A 29 -16.96 -23.51 5.11
CA LEU A 29 -16.80 -22.23 4.44
C LEU A 29 -17.04 -22.36 2.93
N LYS A 30 -17.94 -21.54 2.43
CA LYS A 30 -18.29 -21.42 1.01
C LYS A 30 -18.27 -19.95 0.58
N ARG A 31 -18.31 -19.71 -0.71
CA ARG A 31 -18.36 -18.37 -1.30
C ARG A 31 -19.48 -18.30 -2.32
N ASP A 32 -20.22 -17.22 -2.29
CA ASP A 32 -21.20 -16.86 -3.33
C ASP A 32 -21.03 -15.39 -3.76
N LYS A 33 -22.00 -14.85 -4.49
CA LYS A 33 -21.97 -13.45 -4.99
C LYS A 33 -21.97 -12.39 -3.88
N ASP A 34 -22.45 -12.73 -2.68
CA ASP A 34 -22.57 -11.81 -1.56
C ASP A 34 -21.39 -11.91 -0.58
N GLY A 35 -20.44 -12.84 -0.81
CA GLY A 35 -19.22 -12.98 -0.02
C GLY A 35 -18.94 -14.41 0.47
N MET A 36 -18.04 -14.52 1.43
CA MET A 36 -17.76 -15.77 2.11
C MET A 36 -18.80 -16.02 3.20
N TYR A 37 -19.25 -17.27 3.33
CA TYR A 37 -20.23 -17.64 4.35
C TYR A 37 -20.02 -19.04 4.85
N ILE A 38 -20.46 -19.31 6.07
CA ILE A 38 -20.67 -20.64 6.65
C ILE A 38 -22.14 -20.85 6.91
N THR A 39 -22.53 -22.10 7.01
CA THR A 39 -23.92 -22.46 7.39
C THR A 39 -23.91 -22.99 8.80
N VAL A 40 -24.71 -22.38 9.66
CA VAL A 40 -24.80 -22.70 11.07
C VAL A 40 -26.21 -23.03 11.48
N ASP A 41 -26.35 -23.78 12.57
CA ASP A 41 -27.63 -23.98 13.27
C ASP A 41 -27.76 -22.97 14.41
N SER A 42 -28.90 -22.34 14.53
CA SER A 42 -29.22 -21.33 15.55
C SER A 42 -30.48 -21.72 16.33
N ASP A 43 -30.42 -21.59 17.63
CA ASP A 43 -31.58 -21.81 18.52
C ASP A 43 -32.65 -20.72 18.40
N GLY A 44 -32.42 -19.73 17.55
CA GLY A 44 -33.20 -18.52 17.45
C GLY A 44 -32.73 -17.48 18.49
N GLY A 45 -33.07 -16.25 18.31
CA GLY A 45 -32.76 -15.14 19.22
C GLY A 45 -32.44 -13.88 18.42
N ALA A 46 -32.59 -12.73 19.04
CA ALA A 46 -32.76 -11.36 18.57
C ALA A 46 -32.77 -11.08 17.07
N ASP A 47 -32.00 -11.80 16.23
CA ASP A 47 -31.87 -11.48 14.81
C ASP A 47 -31.68 -12.71 13.89
N LEU A 48 -31.70 -13.94 14.42
CA LEU A 48 -31.61 -15.17 13.66
C LEU A 48 -32.86 -16.01 13.82
N ARG A 49 -33.34 -16.63 12.76
CA ARG A 49 -34.40 -17.63 12.82
C ARG A 49 -33.85 -18.92 13.43
N ALA A 50 -34.65 -19.64 14.18
CA ALA A 50 -34.29 -20.98 14.62
C ALA A 50 -34.02 -21.88 13.42
N GLY A 51 -32.98 -22.73 13.52
CA GLY A 51 -32.54 -23.63 12.46
C GLY A 51 -31.43 -23.09 11.58
N ARG A 52 -31.41 -23.51 10.33
CA ARG A 52 -30.30 -23.31 9.38
C ARG A 52 -30.19 -21.87 8.89
N ASN A 53 -29.06 -21.22 9.18
CA ASN A 53 -28.77 -19.87 8.76
C ASN A 53 -27.43 -19.80 8.01
N ARG A 54 -27.34 -18.90 6.99
CA ARG A 54 -26.06 -18.53 6.36
C ARG A 54 -25.54 -17.26 7.02
N VAL A 55 -24.33 -17.34 7.53
CA VAL A 55 -23.62 -16.19 8.11
C VAL A 55 -22.48 -15.82 7.20
N TYR A 56 -22.55 -14.62 6.66
CA TYR A 56 -21.53 -14.01 5.81
C TYR A 56 -20.49 -13.32 6.67
N MET A 57 -19.25 -13.27 6.19
CA MET A 57 -18.12 -12.64 6.90
C MET A 57 -17.11 -12.08 5.93
N GLU A 58 -16.33 -11.12 6.40
CA GLU A 58 -15.31 -10.45 5.58
C GLU A 58 -14.11 -11.35 5.30
N GLY A 59 -13.76 -12.27 6.20
CA GLY A 59 -12.62 -13.14 6.06
C GLY A 59 -12.64 -14.35 7.00
N ILE A 60 -11.72 -15.28 6.79
CA ILE A 60 -11.57 -16.49 7.61
C ILE A 60 -11.18 -16.19 9.06
N HIS A 61 -10.63 -15.02 9.34
CA HIS A 61 -10.31 -14.57 10.70
C HIS A 61 -11.56 -14.23 11.54
N CYS A 62 -12.72 -14.11 10.89
CA CYS A 62 -13.97 -13.79 11.56
C CYS A 62 -14.61 -15.00 12.26
N PHE A 63 -14.06 -16.21 12.14
CA PHE A 63 -14.55 -17.38 12.84
C PHE A 63 -13.44 -18.31 13.30
N VAL A 64 -13.68 -19.01 14.41
CA VAL A 64 -12.73 -19.96 14.99
C VAL A 64 -13.50 -21.25 15.38
N PRO A 65 -12.98 -22.44 15.03
CA PRO A 65 -13.54 -23.68 15.53
C PRO A 65 -13.54 -23.70 17.07
N THR A 66 -14.63 -24.16 17.67
CA THR A 66 -14.78 -24.21 19.13
C THR A 66 -15.50 -25.52 19.55
N THR A 67 -15.62 -25.77 20.84
CA THR A 67 -16.38 -26.89 21.39
C THR A 67 -17.67 -26.39 22.06
N LYS A 68 -18.68 -27.26 22.23
CA LYS A 68 -19.97 -26.93 22.81
C LYS A 68 -19.87 -26.31 24.22
N ASP A 69 -18.89 -26.77 25.00
CA ASP A 69 -18.69 -26.42 26.41
C ASP A 69 -17.44 -25.48 26.60
N ALA A 70 -16.89 -24.95 25.55
CA ALA A 70 -15.90 -23.91 25.70
C ALA A 70 -16.60 -22.69 26.30
N GLY A 71 -16.68 -22.69 27.64
CA GLY A 71 -16.99 -21.51 28.41
C GLY A 71 -16.20 -20.38 27.83
N ILE A 72 -16.82 -19.25 27.63
CA ILE A 72 -16.25 -18.06 27.01
C ILE A 72 -14.77 -17.98 27.41
N PRO A 73 -13.79 -18.37 26.56
CA PRO A 73 -12.47 -17.90 26.81
C PRO A 73 -12.69 -16.40 26.78
N SER A 74 -12.49 -15.74 27.91
CA SER A 74 -12.39 -14.31 27.91
C SER A 74 -11.47 -14.04 26.74
N MET A 75 -11.99 -13.54 25.62
CA MET A 75 -11.13 -12.90 24.66
C MET A 75 -10.36 -11.91 25.52
N VAL A 76 -9.05 -12.12 25.64
CA VAL A 76 -8.19 -10.96 25.80
C VAL A 76 -8.69 -10.06 24.67
N PRO A 77 -9.37 -8.94 24.95
CA PRO A 77 -9.75 -8.02 23.89
C PRO A 77 -8.44 -7.86 23.13
N VAL A 78 -8.45 -8.07 21.83
CA VAL A 78 -7.35 -7.57 21.00
C VAL A 78 -7.35 -6.11 21.38
N GLN A 79 -6.46 -5.75 22.32
CA GLN A 79 -6.40 -4.39 22.85
C GLN A 79 -6.18 -3.56 21.61
N SER A 80 -7.18 -2.77 21.28
CA SER A 80 -7.07 -1.87 20.16
C SER A 80 -5.83 -1.05 20.48
N LYS A 81 -4.78 -1.17 19.64
CA LYS A 81 -3.52 -0.48 19.83
C LYS A 81 -3.80 0.96 20.26
N THR A 82 -3.09 1.43 21.22
CA THR A 82 -3.14 2.84 21.62
C THR A 82 -2.68 3.73 20.47
N ASP A 83 -3.00 5.01 20.50
CA ASP A 83 -2.52 5.96 19.49
C ASP A 83 -0.99 6.03 19.46
N GLU A 84 -0.35 5.87 20.61
CA GLU A 84 1.11 5.86 20.74
C GLU A 84 1.73 4.61 20.10
N GLU A 85 1.14 3.43 20.31
CA GLU A 85 1.58 2.18 19.69
C GLU A 85 1.40 2.23 18.16
N ILE A 86 0.26 2.72 17.67
CA ILE A 86 0.03 2.90 16.23
C ILE A 86 1.06 3.87 15.64
N ALA A 87 1.29 4.98 16.31
CA ALA A 87 2.26 5.98 15.88
C ALA A 87 3.70 5.45 15.89
N HIS A 88 4.04 4.58 16.84
CA HIS A 88 5.33 3.89 16.90
C HIS A 88 5.48 2.94 15.72
N ASP A 89 4.53 2.03 15.50
CA ASP A 89 4.56 1.07 14.41
C ASP A 89 4.66 1.74 13.04
N GLN A 90 3.94 2.85 12.84
CA GLN A 90 4.02 3.62 11.61
C GLN A 90 5.43 4.20 11.39
N ARG A 91 6.07 4.73 12.42
CA ARG A 91 7.44 5.24 12.32
C ARG A 91 8.42 4.13 11.98
N GLU A 92 8.35 3.01 12.71
CA GLU A 92 9.18 1.84 12.45
C GLU A 92 9.01 1.35 11.00
N THR A 93 7.77 1.32 10.50
CA THR A 93 7.47 0.95 9.11
C THR A 93 8.20 1.86 8.11
N PHE A 94 8.21 3.18 8.31
CA PHE A 94 8.91 4.10 7.43
C PHE A 94 10.43 4.06 7.61
N GLU A 95 10.94 3.77 8.80
CA GLU A 95 12.36 3.52 9.03
C GLU A 95 12.81 2.27 8.28
N ILE A 96 12.06 1.17 8.37
CA ILE A 96 12.29 -0.07 7.61
C ILE A 96 12.23 0.20 6.10
N LEU A 97 11.30 1.02 5.62
CA LEU A 97 11.24 1.42 4.21
C LEU A 97 12.55 2.10 3.76
N GLY A 98 13.08 3.01 4.57
CA GLY A 98 14.36 3.65 4.33
C GLY A 98 15.53 2.64 4.31
N GLU A 99 15.57 1.70 5.25
CA GLU A 99 16.60 0.65 5.29
C GLU A 99 16.52 -0.29 4.09
N MET A 100 15.33 -0.72 3.70
CA MET A 100 15.12 -1.54 2.52
C MET A 100 15.52 -0.80 1.24
N THR A 101 15.24 0.51 1.16
CA THR A 101 15.69 1.35 0.03
C THR A 101 17.22 1.41 -0.03
N ARG A 102 17.91 1.58 1.09
CA ARG A 102 19.38 1.52 1.16
C ARG A 102 19.92 0.14 0.77
N ALA A 103 19.23 -0.93 1.15
CA ALA A 103 19.60 -2.29 0.75
C ALA A 103 19.47 -2.52 -0.76
N VAL A 104 18.50 -1.86 -1.43
CA VAL A 104 18.43 -1.85 -2.90
C VAL A 104 19.56 -1.02 -3.50
N ALA A 105 19.84 0.16 -2.96
CA ALA A 105 20.92 1.03 -3.42
C ALA A 105 22.31 0.38 -3.31
N SER A 106 22.53 -0.44 -2.26
CA SER A 106 23.77 -1.21 -2.10
C SER A 106 23.80 -2.54 -2.87
N ASN A 107 22.79 -2.81 -3.70
CA ASN A 107 22.63 -4.04 -4.49
C ASN A 107 22.54 -5.35 -3.64
N THR A 108 22.32 -5.23 -2.33
CA THR A 108 22.06 -6.37 -1.43
C THR A 108 20.68 -6.96 -1.70
N VAL A 109 19.70 -6.09 -1.96
CA VAL A 109 18.33 -6.43 -2.37
C VAL A 109 18.15 -6.04 -3.83
N LYS A 110 17.63 -6.95 -4.65
CA LYS A 110 17.48 -6.72 -6.11
C LYS A 110 16.20 -5.99 -6.47
N GLY A 111 15.15 -6.17 -5.70
CA GLY A 111 13.86 -5.57 -5.95
C GLY A 111 13.03 -5.38 -4.69
N LEU A 112 12.33 -4.27 -4.63
CA LEU A 112 11.42 -3.89 -3.54
C LEU A 112 10.09 -3.43 -4.14
N VAL A 113 8.99 -3.97 -3.66
CA VAL A 113 7.63 -3.49 -3.96
C VAL A 113 7.06 -2.85 -2.69
N VAL A 114 6.66 -1.60 -2.80
CA VAL A 114 6.06 -0.81 -1.71
C VAL A 114 4.61 -0.52 -2.04
N SER A 115 3.69 -1.14 -1.33
CA SER A 115 2.25 -0.94 -1.46
C SER A 115 1.70 -0.10 -0.30
N GLY A 116 0.63 0.62 -0.53
CA GLY A 116 -0.08 1.36 0.52
C GLY A 116 -0.87 2.54 -0.02
N PRO A 117 -1.68 3.19 0.81
CA PRO A 117 -2.53 4.30 0.39
C PRO A 117 -1.76 5.46 -0.25
N ALA A 118 -2.44 6.20 -1.14
CA ALA A 118 -1.86 7.38 -1.76
C ALA A 118 -1.61 8.50 -0.74
N GLY A 119 -0.53 9.26 -0.95
CA GLY A 119 -0.25 10.48 -0.19
C GLY A 119 0.14 10.29 1.27
N ILE A 120 0.71 9.12 1.62
CA ILE A 120 1.26 8.84 2.96
C ILE A 120 2.78 9.04 3.07
N GLY A 121 3.47 9.42 1.99
CA GLY A 121 4.91 9.71 2.00
C GLY A 121 5.81 8.61 1.46
N LYS A 122 5.29 7.53 0.86
CA LYS A 122 6.10 6.43 0.28
C LYS A 122 7.19 6.93 -0.67
N SER A 123 6.79 7.62 -1.74
CA SER A 123 7.70 8.15 -2.76
C SER A 123 8.74 9.10 -2.16
N HIS A 124 8.30 10.01 -1.29
CA HIS A 124 9.19 10.94 -0.61
C HIS A 124 10.28 10.22 0.20
N THR A 125 9.91 9.19 0.98
CA THR A 125 10.88 8.43 1.77
C THR A 125 11.89 7.70 0.88
N VAL A 126 11.42 7.06 -0.20
CA VAL A 126 12.30 6.36 -1.15
C VAL A 126 13.26 7.35 -1.84
N GLU A 127 12.72 8.44 -2.42
CA GLU A 127 13.52 9.44 -3.14
C GLU A 127 14.55 10.11 -2.24
N THR A 128 14.14 10.56 -1.04
CA THR A 128 15.07 11.17 -0.08
C THR A 128 16.17 10.20 0.31
N THR A 129 15.84 8.94 0.57
CA THR A 129 16.83 7.92 0.94
C THR A 129 17.81 7.64 -0.19
N LEU A 130 17.33 7.54 -1.45
CA LEU A 130 18.19 7.35 -2.62
C LEU A 130 19.08 8.58 -2.87
N HIS A 131 18.51 9.77 -2.76
CA HIS A 131 19.28 11.02 -2.86
C HIS A 131 20.42 11.05 -1.85
N ASP A 132 20.14 10.82 -0.56
CA ASP A 132 21.15 10.86 0.50
C ASP A 132 22.20 9.75 0.34
N THR A 133 21.83 8.60 -0.23
CA THR A 133 22.72 7.44 -0.38
C THR A 133 23.55 7.50 -1.67
N LEU A 134 22.92 7.84 -2.79
CA LEU A 134 23.52 7.67 -4.12
C LEU A 134 24.04 8.96 -4.76
N ASP A 135 23.51 10.14 -4.41
CA ASP A 135 23.94 11.40 -5.01
C ASP A 135 25.42 11.71 -4.70
N MET A 136 25.84 11.45 -3.47
CA MET A 136 27.22 11.61 -3.06
C MET A 136 28.12 10.59 -3.77
N LEU A 137 27.67 9.35 -3.87
CA LEU A 137 28.41 8.28 -4.55
C LEU A 137 28.59 8.59 -6.03
N GLY A 138 27.53 9.00 -6.74
CA GLY A 138 27.59 9.39 -8.17
C GLY A 138 28.56 10.53 -8.43
N LYS A 139 28.58 11.55 -7.56
CA LYS A 139 29.53 12.66 -7.65
C LYS A 139 30.98 12.21 -7.42
N LEU A 140 31.23 11.35 -6.44
CA LEU A 140 32.57 10.86 -6.10
C LEU A 140 33.13 9.91 -7.17
N THR A 141 32.27 9.06 -7.76
CA THR A 141 32.69 8.07 -8.77
C THR A 141 32.70 8.62 -10.20
N GLY A 142 32.13 9.80 -10.42
CA GLY A 142 31.96 10.36 -11.75
C GLY A 142 30.94 9.62 -12.63
N GLN A 143 30.15 8.74 -12.06
CA GLN A 143 29.16 7.93 -12.79
C GLN A 143 27.86 8.69 -13.14
N GLY A 144 27.72 9.95 -12.68
CA GLY A 144 26.53 10.75 -12.92
C GLY A 144 25.35 10.34 -12.06
N GLN A 145 24.16 10.33 -12.65
CA GLN A 145 22.92 10.01 -11.95
C GLN A 145 22.80 8.49 -11.69
N MET A 146 22.73 8.11 -10.43
CA MET A 146 22.73 6.72 -10.01
C MET A 146 21.31 6.15 -9.84
N TYR A 147 20.28 6.97 -9.85
CA TYR A 147 18.88 6.52 -9.81
C TYR A 147 18.00 7.41 -10.67
N GLU A 148 16.88 6.87 -11.12
CA GLU A 148 15.83 7.61 -11.82
C GLU A 148 14.48 7.22 -11.25
N VAL A 149 13.59 8.20 -11.08
CA VAL A 149 12.18 7.99 -10.71
C VAL A 149 11.34 8.17 -11.95
N ILE A 150 10.65 7.12 -12.34
CA ILE A 150 9.77 7.07 -13.50
C ILE A 150 8.33 7.06 -13.00
N SER A 151 7.51 8.00 -13.46
CA SER A 151 6.11 8.13 -13.08
C SER A 151 5.22 8.12 -14.32
N GLY A 152 4.01 7.54 -14.18
CA GLY A 152 3.02 7.50 -15.25
C GLY A 152 3.17 6.33 -16.23
N GLY A 153 2.69 6.49 -17.46
CA GLY A 153 2.66 5.41 -18.45
C GLY A 153 4.00 5.16 -19.12
N ILE A 154 4.45 3.93 -19.16
CA ILE A 154 5.66 3.49 -19.83
C ILE A 154 5.36 2.24 -20.67
N SER A 155 5.89 2.19 -21.92
CA SER A 155 5.79 0.99 -22.76
C SER A 155 6.90 0.00 -22.45
N ALA A 156 6.70 -1.28 -22.81
CA ALA A 156 7.71 -2.33 -22.61
C ALA A 156 9.07 -2.00 -23.28
N ALA A 157 9.07 -1.36 -24.44
CA ALA A 157 10.30 -0.97 -25.11
C ALA A 157 11.06 0.13 -24.35
N VAL A 158 10.34 1.12 -23.79
CA VAL A 158 10.95 2.17 -22.96
C VAL A 158 11.38 1.59 -21.60
N LEU A 159 10.63 0.66 -21.03
CA LEU A 159 11.03 -0.08 -19.83
C LEU A 159 12.36 -0.83 -20.07
N TYR A 160 12.48 -1.53 -21.20
CA TYR A 160 13.70 -2.24 -21.58
C TYR A 160 14.90 -1.26 -21.74
N GLU A 161 14.67 -0.11 -22.40
CA GLU A 161 15.65 0.97 -22.52
C GLU A 161 16.12 1.47 -21.14
N LYS A 162 15.18 1.79 -20.25
CA LYS A 162 15.51 2.28 -18.90
C LYS A 162 16.29 1.24 -18.08
N LEU A 163 15.96 -0.03 -18.20
CA LEU A 163 16.74 -1.09 -17.59
C LEU A 163 18.15 -1.23 -18.20
N TRP A 164 18.33 -0.92 -19.49
CA TRP A 164 19.64 -0.85 -20.11
C TRP A 164 20.45 0.36 -19.61
N GLU A 165 19.86 1.52 -19.50
CA GLU A 165 20.51 2.74 -19.01
C GLU A 165 21.00 2.60 -17.56
N TYR A 166 20.19 1.94 -16.69
CA TYR A 166 20.47 1.73 -15.27
C TYR A 166 20.84 0.27 -14.93
N ARG A 167 21.63 -0.37 -15.82
CA ARG A 167 21.95 -1.80 -15.67
C ARG A 167 23.09 -2.10 -14.70
N ASP A 168 23.89 -1.11 -14.32
CA ASP A 168 25.12 -1.32 -13.56
C ASP A 168 24.86 -1.42 -12.04
N GLU A 169 25.84 -1.93 -11.30
CA GLU A 169 25.75 -2.04 -9.85
C GLU A 169 25.53 -0.68 -9.18
N SER A 170 24.76 -0.65 -8.12
CA SER A 170 24.37 0.57 -7.38
C SER A 170 23.52 1.56 -8.17
N GLN A 171 23.05 1.20 -9.36
CA GLN A 171 22.04 1.96 -10.07
C GLN A 171 20.65 1.47 -9.72
N VAL A 172 19.70 2.39 -9.55
CA VAL A 172 18.33 2.06 -9.11
C VAL A 172 17.30 2.72 -10.01
N LEU A 173 16.33 1.92 -10.47
CA LEU A 173 15.12 2.42 -11.11
C LEU A 173 13.95 2.38 -10.12
N VAL A 174 13.27 3.49 -9.97
CA VAL A 174 12.04 3.60 -9.18
C VAL A 174 10.86 3.79 -10.13
N PHE A 175 9.88 2.91 -10.07
CA PHE A 175 8.61 3.03 -10.77
C PHE A 175 7.56 3.50 -9.77
N ASP A 176 7.16 4.77 -9.85
CA ASP A 176 6.18 5.39 -8.96
C ASP A 176 4.85 5.61 -9.69
N ASP A 177 3.78 4.97 -9.20
CA ASP A 177 2.45 4.97 -9.83
C ASP A 177 2.48 4.53 -11.32
N CYS A 178 3.44 3.65 -11.70
CA CYS A 178 3.55 3.06 -13.04
C CYS A 178 2.76 1.76 -13.15
N ASP A 179 1.57 1.70 -12.58
CA ASP A 179 0.77 0.47 -12.47
C ASP A 179 0.47 -0.18 -13.83
N GLY A 180 0.45 0.60 -14.93
CA GLY A 180 0.28 0.09 -16.29
C GLY A 180 1.29 -1.00 -16.68
N VAL A 181 2.51 -0.94 -16.17
CA VAL A 181 3.56 -1.95 -16.38
C VAL A 181 3.16 -3.32 -15.82
N LEU A 182 2.40 -3.34 -14.73
CA LEU A 182 1.94 -4.56 -14.07
C LEU A 182 0.75 -5.23 -14.81
N TYR A 183 0.15 -4.55 -15.79
CA TYR A 183 -0.96 -5.05 -16.61
C TYR A 183 -0.53 -5.39 -18.04
N ASP A 184 0.68 -5.03 -18.46
CA ASP A 184 1.24 -5.31 -19.78
C ASP A 184 2.13 -6.55 -19.75
N GLU A 185 1.83 -7.56 -20.57
CA GLU A 185 2.50 -8.86 -20.55
C GLU A 185 3.97 -8.77 -20.96
N ASP A 186 4.30 -7.94 -21.95
CA ASP A 186 5.67 -7.76 -22.41
C ASP A 186 6.52 -7.07 -21.33
N SER A 187 5.98 -6.02 -20.70
CA SER A 187 6.60 -5.36 -19.56
C SER A 187 6.84 -6.30 -18.39
N LEU A 188 5.84 -7.15 -18.07
CA LEU A 188 5.95 -8.14 -17.00
C LEU A 188 7.04 -9.19 -17.29
N ASN A 189 7.20 -9.61 -18.54
CA ASN A 189 8.25 -10.56 -18.90
C ASN A 189 9.65 -9.94 -18.79
N VAL A 190 9.80 -8.68 -19.17
CA VAL A 190 11.03 -7.89 -18.98
C VAL A 190 11.35 -7.74 -17.50
N LEU A 191 10.36 -7.39 -16.67
CA LEU A 191 10.54 -7.25 -15.23
C LEU A 191 10.89 -8.56 -14.52
N LYS A 192 10.25 -9.67 -14.90
CA LYS A 192 10.58 -11.00 -14.35
C LYS A 192 12.04 -11.37 -14.63
N ALA A 193 12.57 -11.00 -15.80
CA ALA A 193 13.99 -11.19 -16.12
C ALA A 193 14.91 -10.28 -15.31
N ALA A 194 14.51 -8.99 -15.12
CA ALA A 194 15.26 -8.02 -14.32
C ALA A 194 15.34 -8.40 -12.83
N LEU A 195 14.28 -9.06 -12.32
CA LEU A 195 14.12 -9.42 -10.90
C LEU A 195 14.44 -10.89 -10.60
N ASP A 196 14.92 -11.65 -11.59
CA ASP A 196 15.25 -13.07 -11.43
C ASP A 196 16.23 -13.27 -10.25
N SER A 197 16.01 -14.33 -9.49
CA SER A 197 16.86 -14.71 -8.35
C SER A 197 18.22 -15.28 -8.74
N LYS A 198 18.44 -15.58 -10.03
CA LYS A 198 19.73 -16.09 -10.54
C LYS A 198 20.88 -15.15 -10.23
N LYS A 199 22.09 -15.71 -10.13
CA LYS A 199 23.33 -14.95 -9.93
C LYS A 199 23.56 -13.93 -11.05
N THR A 200 23.32 -14.35 -12.31
CA THR A 200 23.40 -13.49 -13.50
C THR A 200 22.00 -13.28 -14.04
N ARG A 201 21.52 -12.05 -14.00
CA ARG A 201 20.25 -11.64 -14.57
C ARG A 201 20.46 -11.15 -15.99
N ARG A 202 19.90 -11.84 -16.97
CA ARG A 202 19.98 -11.47 -18.37
C ARG A 202 18.60 -11.10 -18.88
N ILE A 203 18.48 -9.88 -19.36
CA ILE A 203 17.26 -9.38 -20.00
C ILE A 203 17.43 -9.48 -21.50
N SER A 204 16.43 -9.97 -22.23
CA SER A 204 16.48 -10.14 -23.68
C SER A 204 15.20 -9.60 -24.32
N TRP A 205 15.37 -8.92 -25.45
CA TRP A 205 14.30 -8.41 -26.30
C TRP A 205 14.34 -9.18 -27.63
N ASN A 206 13.38 -10.08 -27.84
CA ASN A 206 13.42 -11.03 -28.96
C ASN A 206 12.56 -10.62 -30.15
N THR A 207 11.94 -9.42 -30.10
CA THR A 207 11.15 -8.85 -31.19
C THR A 207 11.84 -7.64 -31.79
N ARG A 208 11.54 -7.35 -33.08
CA ARG A 208 12.07 -6.17 -33.72
C ARG A 208 11.49 -4.88 -33.12
N SER A 209 12.34 -3.94 -32.76
CA SER A 209 11.90 -2.63 -32.24
C SER A 209 12.75 -1.51 -32.87
N LEU A 210 12.11 -0.73 -33.73
CA LEU A 210 12.75 0.46 -34.33
C LEU A 210 13.20 1.49 -33.29
N HIS A 211 12.55 1.52 -32.14
CA HIS A 211 12.92 2.40 -31.02
C HIS A 211 14.27 1.99 -30.45
N LEU A 212 14.47 0.72 -30.12
CA LEU A 212 15.71 0.20 -29.57
C LEU A 212 16.86 0.23 -30.60
N GLU A 213 16.56 -0.10 -31.87
CA GLU A 213 17.53 -0.04 -32.98
C GLU A 213 18.09 1.40 -33.16
N ARG A 214 17.25 2.43 -33.10
CA ARG A 214 17.66 3.85 -33.24
C ARG A 214 18.53 4.34 -32.08
N LYS A 215 18.46 3.69 -30.94
CA LYS A 215 19.24 4.05 -29.74
C LYS A 215 20.46 3.12 -29.54
N ASP A 216 20.76 2.25 -30.50
CA ASP A 216 21.84 1.26 -30.41
C ASP A 216 21.78 0.38 -29.14
N ILE A 217 20.56 0.08 -28.66
CA ILE A 217 20.36 -0.75 -27.48
C ILE A 217 20.44 -2.22 -27.90
N PRO A 218 21.29 -3.05 -27.25
CA PRO A 218 21.45 -4.44 -27.62
C PRO A 218 20.21 -5.25 -27.29
N ASN A 219 19.95 -6.32 -28.08
CA ASN A 219 18.83 -7.24 -27.86
C ASN A 219 18.95 -8.09 -26.58
N SER A 220 20.09 -8.07 -25.92
CA SER A 220 20.30 -8.77 -24.65
C SER A 220 21.44 -8.15 -23.87
N PHE A 221 21.24 -8.02 -22.56
CA PHE A 221 22.28 -7.50 -21.66
C PHE A 221 22.17 -8.13 -20.26
N GLU A 222 23.24 -8.05 -19.50
CA GLU A 222 23.28 -8.39 -18.08
C GLU A 222 22.76 -7.20 -17.28
N TYR A 223 21.86 -7.45 -16.34
CA TYR A 223 21.30 -6.43 -15.44
C TYR A 223 21.75 -6.68 -14.01
N LYS A 224 22.38 -5.69 -13.41
CA LYS A 224 22.88 -5.72 -12.05
C LYS A 224 22.19 -4.69 -11.16
N GLY A 225 21.50 -3.72 -11.73
CA GLY A 225 20.82 -2.65 -11.01
C GLY A 225 19.71 -3.13 -10.07
N GLY A 226 19.22 -2.23 -9.23
CA GLY A 226 18.09 -2.42 -8.36
C GLY A 226 16.79 -1.86 -8.94
N VAL A 227 15.65 -2.39 -8.51
CA VAL A 227 14.32 -1.92 -8.91
C VAL A 227 13.45 -1.70 -7.70
N ILE A 228 12.78 -0.56 -7.62
CA ILE A 228 11.78 -0.26 -6.60
C ILE A 228 10.46 0.06 -7.29
N PHE A 229 9.39 -0.62 -6.90
CA PHE A 229 8.02 -0.31 -7.30
C PHE A 229 7.27 0.34 -6.16
N ILE A 230 6.66 1.49 -6.41
CA ILE A 230 5.76 2.17 -5.49
C ILE A 230 4.38 2.16 -6.13
N THR A 231 3.41 1.57 -5.44
CA THR A 231 2.06 1.41 -5.97
C THR A 231 1.00 1.65 -4.88
N ASN A 232 -0.21 1.96 -5.33
CA ASN A 232 -1.39 2.02 -4.47
C ASN A 232 -2.23 0.74 -4.56
N ILE A 233 -1.82 -0.22 -5.41
CA ILE A 233 -2.51 -1.51 -5.58
C ILE A 233 -2.18 -2.41 -4.40
N LYS A 234 -3.21 -2.94 -3.75
CA LYS A 234 -3.09 -4.07 -2.84
C LYS A 234 -3.19 -5.37 -3.64
N PHE A 235 -2.10 -6.10 -3.73
CA PHE A 235 -1.97 -7.26 -4.61
C PHE A 235 -2.92 -8.40 -4.22
N ASP A 236 -3.22 -8.54 -2.93
CA ASP A 236 -4.19 -9.50 -2.38
C ASP A 236 -5.64 -9.19 -2.75
N GLN A 237 -5.94 -7.96 -3.18
CA GLN A 237 -7.29 -7.51 -3.55
C GLN A 237 -7.55 -7.53 -5.07
N VAL A 238 -6.57 -7.93 -5.88
CA VAL A 238 -6.70 -7.98 -7.33
C VAL A 238 -7.59 -9.16 -7.75
N LYS A 239 -8.75 -8.85 -8.34
CA LYS A 239 -9.78 -9.84 -8.70
C LYS A 239 -9.47 -10.65 -9.97
N SER A 240 -8.62 -10.14 -10.85
CA SER A 240 -8.26 -10.83 -12.09
C SER A 240 -7.23 -11.91 -11.82
N ALA A 241 -7.59 -13.19 -11.95
CA ALA A 241 -6.69 -14.31 -11.73
C ALA A 241 -5.42 -14.25 -12.62
N ARG A 242 -5.53 -13.78 -13.87
CA ARG A 242 -4.37 -13.62 -14.75
C ARG A 242 -3.38 -12.61 -14.19
N ILE A 243 -3.87 -11.45 -13.74
CA ILE A 243 -3.03 -10.38 -13.19
C ILE A 243 -2.47 -10.81 -11.84
N SER A 244 -3.27 -11.43 -10.97
CA SER A 244 -2.83 -11.97 -9.67
C SER A 244 -1.63 -12.91 -9.83
N ASN A 245 -1.69 -13.86 -10.75
CA ASN A 245 -0.59 -14.79 -11.03
C ASN A 245 0.70 -14.08 -11.47
N HIS A 246 0.57 -12.99 -12.25
CA HIS A 246 1.73 -12.19 -12.67
C HIS A 246 2.31 -11.39 -11.51
N LEU A 247 1.45 -10.78 -10.68
CA LEU A 247 1.87 -10.04 -9.48
C LEU A 247 2.53 -10.96 -8.45
N GLU A 248 1.98 -12.15 -8.23
CA GLU A 248 2.58 -13.18 -7.37
C GLU A 248 3.98 -13.56 -7.86
N ALA A 249 4.17 -13.68 -9.18
CA ALA A 249 5.47 -13.97 -9.77
C ALA A 249 6.49 -12.83 -9.58
N ILE A 250 6.05 -11.56 -9.51
CA ILE A 250 6.91 -10.42 -9.16
C ILE A 250 7.21 -10.44 -7.66
N VAL A 251 6.19 -10.56 -6.79
CA VAL A 251 6.35 -10.60 -5.33
C VAL A 251 7.28 -11.73 -4.89
N SER A 252 7.20 -12.90 -5.54
CA SER A 252 8.10 -14.02 -5.23
C SER A 252 9.59 -13.74 -5.52
N ARG A 253 9.90 -12.69 -6.28
CA ARG A 253 11.25 -12.28 -6.68
C ARG A 253 11.73 -11.01 -5.99
N CYS A 254 10.82 -10.27 -5.37
CA CYS A 254 11.08 -9.00 -4.68
C CYS A 254 10.77 -9.12 -3.20
N HIS A 255 11.31 -8.22 -2.41
CA HIS A 255 10.76 -7.96 -1.10
C HIS A 255 9.47 -7.13 -1.26
N TYR A 256 8.40 -7.54 -0.60
CA TYR A 256 7.11 -6.86 -0.61
C TYR A 256 6.84 -6.22 0.74
N MET A 257 6.51 -4.95 0.72
CA MET A 257 6.20 -4.17 1.92
C MET A 257 4.86 -3.47 1.75
N ASP A 258 3.86 -3.84 2.57
CA ASP A 258 2.62 -3.08 2.72
C ASP A 258 2.75 -2.11 3.90
N ILE A 259 2.52 -0.84 3.64
CA ILE A 259 2.65 0.22 4.67
C ILE A 259 1.51 0.14 5.70
N GLY A 260 0.35 -0.44 5.36
CA GLY A 260 -0.69 -0.77 6.33
C GLY A 260 -1.36 0.41 7.04
N ILE A 261 -1.46 1.60 6.42
CA ILE A 261 -2.15 2.78 6.97
C ILE A 261 -3.53 2.91 6.30
N ASP A 262 -4.48 2.09 6.70
CA ASP A 262 -5.75 1.96 5.99
C ASP A 262 -6.91 2.73 6.63
N THR A 263 -6.99 2.71 7.95
CA THR A 263 -8.10 3.34 8.69
C THR A 263 -7.97 4.86 8.78
N ALA A 264 -9.10 5.53 8.96
CA ALA A 264 -9.10 6.98 9.16
C ALA A 264 -8.31 7.41 10.41
N ARG A 265 -8.35 6.60 11.48
CA ARG A 265 -7.59 6.82 12.71
C ARG A 265 -6.09 6.75 12.45
N GLU A 266 -5.62 5.71 11.78
CA GLU A 266 -4.22 5.53 11.42
C GLU A 266 -3.71 6.67 10.53
N LYS A 267 -4.51 7.07 9.52
CA LYS A 267 -4.18 8.20 8.63
C LYS A 267 -4.04 9.53 9.37
N LEU A 268 -4.94 9.82 10.31
CA LEU A 268 -4.86 11.04 11.12
C LEU A 268 -3.64 11.05 12.04
N LEU A 269 -3.35 9.92 12.68
CA LEU A 269 -2.16 9.78 13.53
C LEU A 269 -0.88 9.93 12.70
N HIS A 270 -0.83 9.32 11.52
CA HIS A 270 0.30 9.46 10.61
C HIS A 270 0.50 10.91 10.16
N ILE A 271 -0.57 11.59 9.71
CA ILE A 271 -0.53 12.99 9.33
C ILE A 271 0.03 13.85 10.47
N ARG A 272 -0.50 13.68 11.69
CA ARG A 272 -0.03 14.42 12.87
C ARG A 272 1.46 14.18 13.10
N ASN A 273 1.90 12.92 13.16
CA ASN A 273 3.29 12.57 13.38
C ASN A 273 4.24 13.17 12.34
N VAL A 274 3.85 13.13 11.06
CA VAL A 274 4.69 13.68 9.99
C VAL A 274 4.75 15.21 10.09
N VAL A 275 3.63 15.89 10.28
CA VAL A 275 3.59 17.38 10.40
C VAL A 275 4.36 17.86 11.60
N GLU A 276 4.27 17.20 12.76
CA GLU A 276 4.97 17.57 13.99
C GLU A 276 6.48 17.33 13.91
N ARG A 277 6.92 16.27 13.25
CA ARG A 277 8.34 15.85 13.25
C ARG A 277 9.11 16.32 12.02
N SER A 278 8.44 16.44 10.88
CA SER A 278 9.06 16.97 9.68
C SER A 278 8.79 18.46 9.54
N ASN A 279 9.68 19.15 8.85
CA ASN A 279 9.45 20.55 8.52
C ASN A 279 8.54 20.71 7.27
N MET A 280 7.55 19.81 7.09
CA MET A 280 6.69 19.78 5.92
C MET A 280 5.96 21.11 5.66
N LEU A 281 5.54 21.81 6.72
CA LEU A 281 4.91 23.12 6.64
C LEU A 281 5.91 24.28 6.77
N GLY A 282 7.21 24.01 6.90
CA GLY A 282 8.23 25.04 7.07
C GLY A 282 8.36 25.98 5.89
N SER A 283 8.21 25.48 4.65
CA SER A 283 8.26 26.27 3.41
C SER A 283 7.13 27.30 3.29
N TYR A 284 6.07 27.16 4.08
CA TYR A 284 4.96 28.10 4.12
C TYR A 284 5.24 29.34 4.96
N GLY A 285 6.24 29.27 5.86
CA GLY A 285 6.55 30.35 6.81
C GLY A 285 5.48 30.53 7.90
N PHE A 286 4.74 29.47 8.21
CA PHE A 286 3.71 29.47 9.23
C PHE A 286 4.34 29.47 10.63
N ASP A 287 3.79 30.28 11.52
CA ASP A 287 4.02 30.15 12.95
C ASP A 287 3.32 28.90 13.52
N ASP A 288 3.63 28.55 14.75
CA ASP A 288 3.09 27.34 15.37
C ASP A 288 1.57 27.41 15.58
N ASN A 289 1.01 28.61 15.79
CA ASN A 289 -0.43 28.80 15.86
C ASN A 289 -1.12 28.50 14.53
N THR A 290 -0.57 28.99 13.43
CA THR A 290 -1.11 28.72 12.09
C THR A 290 -1.00 27.24 11.70
N LYS A 291 0.10 26.57 12.07
CA LYS A 291 0.22 25.11 11.89
C LYS A 291 -0.84 24.38 12.71
N ALA A 292 -1.05 24.76 13.96
CA ALA A 292 -2.09 24.19 14.82
C ALA A 292 -3.50 24.41 14.23
N GLU A 293 -3.83 25.60 13.74
CA GLU A 293 -5.12 25.88 13.08
C GLU A 293 -5.39 24.93 11.89
N VAL A 294 -4.37 24.67 11.06
CA VAL A 294 -4.50 23.75 9.92
C VAL A 294 -4.76 22.32 10.41
N MET A 295 -4.03 21.86 11.43
CA MET A 295 -4.19 20.53 11.99
C MET A 295 -5.53 20.35 12.72
N ASP A 296 -5.97 21.33 13.48
CA ASP A 296 -7.26 21.31 14.16
C ASP A 296 -8.41 21.27 13.18
N TYR A 297 -8.31 22.02 12.07
CA TYR A 297 -9.29 21.95 11.00
C TYR A 297 -9.38 20.56 10.39
N ILE A 298 -8.23 19.93 10.08
CA ILE A 298 -8.17 18.57 9.52
C ILE A 298 -8.79 17.55 10.49
N ASN A 299 -8.47 17.64 11.77
CA ASN A 299 -9.02 16.76 12.79
C ASN A 299 -10.54 16.92 12.90
N ALA A 300 -11.04 18.15 13.01
CA ALA A 300 -12.47 18.44 13.14
C ALA A 300 -13.29 18.01 11.92
N HIS A 301 -12.72 18.12 10.72
CA HIS A 301 -13.42 17.86 9.45
C HIS A 301 -12.96 16.58 8.77
N SER A 302 -12.26 15.68 9.45
CA SER A 302 -11.68 14.46 8.90
C SER A 302 -12.66 13.59 8.11
N LYS A 303 -13.91 13.48 8.56
CA LYS A 303 -14.98 12.73 7.89
C LYS A 303 -15.53 13.42 6.63
N LEU A 304 -15.35 14.72 6.52
CA LEU A 304 -15.84 15.53 5.39
C LEU A 304 -14.80 15.68 4.28
N LEU A 305 -13.53 15.57 4.61
CA LEU A 305 -12.46 15.66 3.62
C LEU A 305 -12.55 14.51 2.60
N ARG A 306 -12.24 14.81 1.32
CA ARG A 306 -12.24 13.82 0.23
C ARG A 306 -11.24 12.69 0.48
N GLU A 307 -10.11 13.01 1.10
CA GLU A 307 -9.05 12.07 1.47
C GLU A 307 -8.36 12.53 2.76
N LEU A 308 -7.79 11.59 3.49
CA LEU A 308 -6.88 11.84 4.60
C LEU A 308 -5.48 11.47 4.12
N SER A 309 -4.68 12.48 3.77
CA SER A 309 -3.35 12.30 3.21
C SER A 309 -2.46 13.53 3.49
N LEU A 310 -1.14 13.36 3.39
CA LEU A 310 -0.20 14.48 3.48
C LEU A 310 -0.41 15.49 2.34
N ARG A 311 -0.84 15.01 1.15
CA ARG A 311 -1.22 15.90 0.03
C ARG A 311 -2.40 16.82 0.40
N MET A 312 -3.37 16.31 1.18
CA MET A 312 -4.48 17.13 1.66
C MET A 312 -4.03 18.21 2.64
N VAL A 313 -3.07 17.90 3.51
CA VAL A 313 -2.46 18.90 4.40
C VAL A 313 -1.85 20.05 3.59
N LEU A 314 -1.06 19.72 2.55
CA LEU A 314 -0.46 20.75 1.68
C LEU A 314 -1.51 21.58 0.95
N LYS A 315 -2.55 20.95 0.37
CA LYS A 315 -3.67 21.67 -0.28
C LYS A 315 -4.36 22.66 0.68
N ILE A 316 -4.55 22.26 1.93
CA ILE A 316 -5.17 23.12 2.95
C ILE A 316 -4.19 24.24 3.34
N ALA A 317 -2.90 23.94 3.49
CA ALA A 317 -1.88 24.94 3.78
C ALA A 317 -1.73 25.96 2.64
N ASP A 318 -1.81 25.54 1.38
CA ASP A 318 -1.84 26.45 0.22
C ASP A 318 -2.99 27.46 0.34
N LEU A 319 -4.20 26.98 0.65
CA LEU A 319 -5.38 27.85 0.81
C LEU A 319 -5.25 28.75 2.02
N ARG A 320 -4.71 28.26 3.14
CA ARG A 320 -4.45 29.07 4.35
C ARG A 320 -3.45 30.19 4.07
N LYS A 321 -2.39 29.92 3.31
CA LYS A 321 -1.39 30.91 2.91
C LYS A 321 -1.95 31.92 1.93
N ALA A 322 -2.69 31.47 0.91
CA ALA A 322 -3.23 32.33 -0.13
C ALA A 322 -4.39 33.22 0.34
N MET A 323 -5.21 32.73 1.28
CA MET A 323 -6.46 33.38 1.70
C MET A 323 -6.60 33.39 3.23
N PRO A 324 -5.74 34.09 3.98
CA PRO A 324 -5.64 33.99 5.44
C PRO A 324 -6.95 34.24 6.21
N SER A 325 -7.82 35.14 5.69
CA SER A 325 -9.03 35.55 6.39
C SER A 325 -10.24 34.65 6.18
N ASN A 326 -10.26 33.81 5.14
CA ASN A 326 -11.45 33.03 4.76
C ASN A 326 -11.12 31.67 4.13
N TRP A 327 -9.94 31.13 4.39
CA TRP A 327 -9.44 29.89 3.82
C TRP A 327 -10.36 28.68 4.05
N GLN A 328 -11.04 28.60 5.19
CA GLN A 328 -11.95 27.48 5.51
C GLN A 328 -13.07 27.36 4.46
N ARG A 329 -13.65 28.48 4.01
CA ARG A 329 -14.68 28.49 2.97
C ARG A 329 -14.16 27.88 1.66
N PHE A 330 -12.89 28.13 1.32
CA PHE A 330 -12.27 27.55 0.13
C PHE A 330 -11.98 26.07 0.33
N VAL A 331 -11.53 25.65 1.51
CA VAL A 331 -11.34 24.23 1.84
C VAL A 331 -12.65 23.46 1.75
N GLU A 332 -13.76 24.00 2.27
CA GLU A 332 -15.09 23.38 2.17
C GLU A 332 -15.49 23.11 0.71
N LYS A 333 -15.24 24.05 -0.20
CA LYS A 333 -15.60 23.91 -1.60
C LYS A 333 -14.66 23.02 -2.40
N ASN A 334 -13.37 23.02 -2.08
CA ASN A 334 -12.35 22.32 -2.88
C ASN A 334 -11.95 20.97 -2.30
N CYS A 335 -11.96 20.81 -0.97
CA CYS A 335 -11.40 19.66 -0.28
C CYS A 335 -12.46 18.74 0.36
N HIS A 336 -13.69 19.24 0.61
CA HIS A 336 -14.76 18.39 1.15
C HIS A 336 -15.41 17.52 0.07
N ARG A 337 -15.92 16.37 0.50
CA ARG A 337 -16.81 15.53 -0.31
C ARG A 337 -18.10 16.33 -0.59
N LYS A 338 -18.65 16.19 -1.77
CA LYS A 338 -20.01 16.71 -2.02
C LYS A 338 -20.97 15.88 -1.16
N ALA A 339 -21.89 16.55 -0.47
CA ALA A 339 -23.01 15.87 0.14
C ALA A 339 -23.76 15.12 -0.96
N ALA A 340 -24.01 13.82 -0.76
CA ALA A 340 -24.75 12.98 -1.68
C ALA A 340 -26.22 13.41 -1.71
#